data_3ba0004bfa11b89aba6af47f587c85e4
#
_entry.id   3ba0004bfa11b89aba6af47f587c85e4
#
_cell.length_a   1.000
_cell.length_b   1.000
_cell.length_c   1.000
_cell.angle_alpha   90.00
_cell.angle_beta   90.00
_cell.angle_gamma   90.00
#
_symmetry.space_group_name_H-M   'P 1'
#
loop_
_entity.id
_entity.type
_entity.pdbx_description
1 polymer ?
#
loop_
_entity_poly.entity_id
_entity_poly.type
_entity_poly.pdbx_seq_one_letter_code
_entity_poly.pdbx_strand_id
1 'polypeptide(L)'
;MTKSVMVLNGPNLNLLGTREPAVYGSQTLADVQALCERACAANGMALDFRQSNHEGELIDWIHEAGKLQAKGKLAGVILNAGAYT
;
A
#
# COMPACT_ATOMS: atom_id res chain seq x y z
N MET A 1 10.62 -16.86 10.30
CA MET A 1 10.93 -15.56 9.65
C MET A 1 9.64 -14.83 9.29
N THR A 2 9.52 -13.56 9.66
CA THR A 2 8.31 -12.79 9.39
C THR A 2 8.23 -12.41 7.93
N LYS A 3 7.13 -12.73 7.27
CA LYS A 3 6.88 -12.27 5.90
C LYS A 3 6.23 -10.90 5.92
N SER A 4 6.41 -10.16 4.85
CA SER A 4 5.82 -8.83 4.68
C SER A 4 4.67 -8.85 3.69
N VAL A 5 3.72 -7.93 3.89
CA VAL A 5 2.71 -7.59 2.89
C VAL A 5 3.09 -6.22 2.34
N MET A 6 3.23 -6.12 1.03
CA MET A 6 3.50 -4.85 0.38
C MET A 6 2.19 -4.24 -0.12
N VAL A 7 1.90 -3.02 0.34
CA VAL A 7 0.70 -2.29 -0.08
C VAL A 7 1.17 -1.08 -0.89
N LEU A 8 0.79 -1.06 -2.15
CA LEU A 8 1.16 -0.01 -3.08
C LEU A 8 -0.04 0.86 -3.40
N ASN A 9 0.08 2.16 -3.17
CA ASN A 9 -0.98 3.13 -3.36
C ASN A 9 -0.63 4.06 -4.52
N GLY A 10 -1.52 4.15 -5.49
CA GLY A 10 -1.33 4.92 -6.71
C GLY A 10 -1.58 6.41 -6.56
N PRO A 11 -1.69 7.11 -7.70
CA PRO A 11 -1.76 8.57 -7.72
C PRO A 11 -2.94 9.14 -6.96
N ASN A 12 -2.71 10.28 -6.34
CA ASN A 12 -3.68 11.08 -5.60
C ASN A 12 -4.18 10.45 -4.30
N LEU A 13 -3.78 9.22 -3.95
CA LEU A 13 -4.18 8.59 -2.70
C LEU A 13 -3.55 9.30 -1.49
N ASN A 14 -2.44 10.02 -1.70
CA ASN A 14 -1.85 10.87 -0.67
C ASN A 14 -2.77 12.05 -0.29
N LEU A 15 -3.78 12.34 -1.12
CA LEU A 15 -4.74 13.42 -0.87
C LEU A 15 -6.02 12.96 -0.17
N LEU A 16 -6.10 11.70 0.22
CA LEU A 16 -7.26 11.17 0.95
C LEU A 16 -7.54 12.03 2.19
N GLY A 17 -8.82 12.32 2.41
CA GLY A 17 -9.27 13.11 3.56
C GLY A 17 -9.13 14.62 3.39
N THR A 18 -8.47 15.09 2.33
CA THR A 18 -8.23 16.51 2.09
C THR A 18 -9.12 17.08 0.98
N ARG A 19 -9.76 16.22 0.17
CA ARG A 19 -10.53 16.62 -0.99
C ARG A 19 -11.99 16.21 -0.82
N GLU A 20 -12.88 17.20 -0.77
CA GLU A 20 -14.34 16.99 -0.65
C GLU A 20 -14.71 15.93 0.39
N PRO A 21 -14.39 16.13 1.70
CA PRO A 21 -14.64 15.13 2.73
C PRO A 21 -16.08 14.67 2.82
N ALA A 22 -17.04 15.53 2.48
CA ALA A 22 -18.47 15.19 2.50
C ALA A 22 -18.82 14.13 1.47
N VAL A 23 -18.04 14.01 0.39
CA VAL A 23 -18.27 13.05 -0.70
C VAL A 23 -17.39 11.82 -0.54
N TYR A 24 -16.10 12.02 -0.26
CA TYR A 24 -15.09 10.96 -0.25
C TYR A 24 -14.70 10.49 1.15
N GLY A 25 -15.23 11.13 2.19
CA GLY A 25 -14.89 10.84 3.57
C GLY A 25 -13.67 11.62 4.04
N SER A 26 -13.42 11.59 5.34
CA SER A 26 -12.31 12.32 5.97
C SER A 26 -11.11 11.45 6.29
N GLN A 27 -11.17 10.15 5.99
CA GLN A 27 -10.10 9.23 6.29
C GLN A 27 -8.87 9.52 5.43
N THR A 28 -7.70 9.63 6.07
CA THR A 28 -6.44 9.93 5.38
C THR A 28 -5.72 8.65 4.99
N LEU A 29 -4.67 8.80 4.16
CA LEU A 29 -3.82 7.66 3.83
C LEU A 29 -3.12 7.12 5.08
N ALA A 30 -2.77 8.00 6.03
CA ALA A 30 -2.18 7.58 7.31
C ALA A 30 -3.16 6.72 8.12
N ASP A 31 -4.46 7.03 8.07
CA ASP A 31 -5.49 6.23 8.73
C ASP A 31 -5.58 4.84 8.11
N VAL A 32 -5.50 4.77 6.78
CA VAL A 32 -5.50 3.49 6.06
C VAL A 32 -4.27 2.68 6.41
N GLN A 33 -3.11 3.34 6.48
CA GLN A 33 -1.86 2.68 6.87
C GLN A 33 -1.97 2.07 8.27
N ALA A 34 -2.55 2.80 9.22
CA ALA A 34 -2.73 2.31 10.58
C ALA A 34 -3.63 1.06 10.63
N LEU A 35 -4.70 1.03 9.82
CA LEU A 35 -5.55 -0.13 9.69
C LEU A 35 -4.77 -1.34 9.16
N CYS A 36 -3.95 -1.13 8.13
CA CYS A 36 -3.14 -2.18 7.55
C CYS A 36 -2.09 -2.69 8.54
N GLU A 37 -1.49 -1.80 9.33
CA GLU A 37 -0.53 -2.18 10.35
C GLU A 37 -1.14 -3.10 11.41
N ARG A 38 -2.35 -2.74 11.87
CA ARG A 38 -3.06 -3.58 12.85
C ARG A 38 -3.41 -4.95 12.28
N ALA A 39 -3.89 -4.98 11.02
CA ALA A 39 -4.25 -6.23 10.38
C ALA A 39 -3.03 -7.14 10.19
N CYS A 40 -1.90 -6.57 9.76
CA CYS A 40 -0.67 -7.33 9.58
C CYS A 40 -0.14 -7.85 10.90
N ALA A 41 -0.14 -7.02 11.94
CA ALA A 41 0.32 -7.42 13.27
C ALA A 41 -0.53 -8.57 13.83
N ALA A 42 -1.85 -8.51 13.64
CA ALA A 42 -2.76 -9.56 14.10
C ALA A 42 -2.48 -10.90 13.41
N ASN A 43 -1.89 -10.87 12.23
CA ASN A 43 -1.56 -12.09 11.47
C ASN A 43 -0.07 -12.41 11.44
N GLY A 44 0.72 -11.79 12.30
CA GLY A 44 2.15 -12.06 12.42
C GLY A 44 2.96 -11.63 11.20
N MET A 45 2.51 -10.61 10.47
CA MET A 45 3.17 -10.12 9.27
C MET A 45 3.66 -8.69 9.46
N ALA A 46 4.69 -8.31 8.72
CA ALA A 46 5.16 -6.93 8.65
C ALA A 46 4.45 -6.22 7.50
N LEU A 47 4.34 -4.90 7.59
CA LEU A 47 3.74 -4.09 6.54
C LEU A 47 4.81 -3.26 5.84
N ASP A 48 4.77 -3.25 4.50
CA ASP A 48 5.52 -2.34 3.67
C ASP A 48 4.51 -1.50 2.90
N PHE A 49 4.27 -0.28 3.36
CA PHE A 49 3.21 0.59 2.86
C PHE A 49 3.83 1.74 2.08
N ARG A 50 3.50 1.82 0.80
CA ARG A 50 4.09 2.82 -0.11
C ARG A 50 3.01 3.53 -0.90
N GLN A 51 3.33 4.75 -1.35
CA GLN A 51 2.46 5.55 -2.20
C GLN A 51 3.31 6.30 -3.22
N SER A 52 2.84 6.37 -4.47
CA SER A 52 3.49 7.15 -5.50
C SER A 52 2.49 7.72 -6.48
N ASN A 53 2.81 8.91 -7.01
CA ASN A 53 2.09 9.52 -8.11
C ASN A 53 2.73 9.18 -9.47
N HIS A 54 3.77 8.35 -9.48
CA HIS A 54 4.56 8.04 -10.67
C HIS A 54 4.40 6.58 -11.06
N GLU A 55 3.85 6.33 -12.25
CA GLU A 55 3.63 4.98 -12.75
C GLU A 55 4.91 4.16 -12.81
N GLY A 56 6.01 4.76 -13.28
CA GLY A 56 7.29 4.07 -13.37
C GLY A 56 7.79 3.58 -12.01
N GLU A 57 7.59 4.37 -10.97
CA GLU A 57 7.97 3.97 -9.61
C GLU A 57 7.15 2.79 -9.12
N LEU A 58 5.84 2.81 -9.38
CA LEU A 58 4.96 1.70 -9.02
C LEU A 58 5.37 0.41 -9.72
N ILE A 59 5.74 0.50 -11.00
CA ILE A 59 6.22 -0.65 -11.78
C ILE A 59 7.51 -1.19 -11.18
N ASP A 60 8.45 -0.32 -10.82
CA ASP A 60 9.70 -0.74 -10.19
C ASP A 60 9.45 -1.47 -8.87
N TRP A 61 8.49 -0.99 -8.09
CA TRP A 61 8.13 -1.63 -6.83
C TRP A 61 7.50 -3.01 -7.04
N ILE A 62 6.72 -3.17 -8.10
CA ILE A 62 6.15 -4.47 -8.45
C ILE A 62 7.27 -5.45 -8.81
N HIS A 63 8.30 -4.99 -9.54
CA HIS A 63 9.47 -5.81 -9.83
C HIS A 63 10.22 -6.18 -8.55
N GLU A 64 10.37 -5.23 -7.64
CA GLU A 64 10.99 -5.49 -6.34
C GLU A 64 10.21 -6.54 -5.55
N ALA A 65 8.88 -6.44 -5.56
CA ALA A 65 8.00 -7.40 -4.90
C ALA A 65 8.21 -8.81 -5.45
N GLY A 66 8.35 -8.94 -6.76
CA GLY A 66 8.63 -10.22 -7.39
C GLY A 66 9.92 -10.85 -6.90
N LYS A 67 10.96 -10.05 -6.74
CA LYS A 67 12.25 -10.51 -6.20
C LYS A 67 12.14 -10.94 -4.75
N LEU A 68 11.39 -10.19 -3.94
CA LEU A 68 11.19 -10.52 -2.53
C LEU A 68 10.36 -11.80 -2.38
N GLN A 69 9.35 -11.98 -3.23
CA GLN A 69 8.54 -13.19 -3.21
C GLN A 69 9.37 -14.42 -3.57
N ALA A 70 10.25 -14.29 -4.55
CA ALA A 70 11.14 -15.39 -4.94
C ALA A 70 12.06 -15.82 -3.81
N LYS A 71 12.40 -14.90 -2.90
CA LYS A 71 13.22 -15.16 -1.73
C LYS A 71 12.40 -15.64 -0.52
N GLY A 72 11.09 -15.78 -0.65
CA GLY A 72 10.22 -16.19 0.43
C GLY A 72 9.98 -15.13 1.51
N LYS A 73 10.29 -13.86 1.22
CA LYS A 73 10.18 -12.77 2.18
C LYS A 73 8.85 -12.02 2.11
N LEU A 74 8.08 -12.23 1.05
CA LEU A 74 6.84 -11.51 0.81
C LEU A 74 5.66 -12.48 0.82
N ALA A 75 4.62 -12.13 1.60
CA ALA A 75 3.38 -12.92 1.66
C ALA A 75 2.45 -12.55 0.50
N GLY A 76 2.45 -11.28 0.07
CA GLY A 76 1.62 -10.82 -1.02
C GLY A 76 1.76 -9.34 -1.28
N VAL A 77 1.11 -8.89 -2.35
CA VAL A 77 1.08 -7.49 -2.76
C VAL A 77 -0.37 -7.06 -2.92
N ILE A 78 -0.72 -5.91 -2.37
CA ILE A 78 -2.01 -5.28 -2.57
C ILE A 78 -1.75 -4.00 -3.36
N LEU A 79 -2.43 -3.86 -4.49
CA LEU A 79 -2.32 -2.67 -5.32
C LEU A 79 -3.63 -1.90 -5.30
N ASN A 80 -3.59 -0.68 -4.75
CA ASN A 80 -4.68 0.27 -4.86
C ASN A 80 -4.29 1.25 -5.97
N ALA A 81 -4.85 1.06 -7.16
CA ALA A 81 -4.41 1.78 -8.34
C ALA A 81 -4.76 3.28 -8.33
N GLY A 82 -5.74 3.69 -7.51
CA GLY A 82 -6.12 5.09 -7.46
C GLY A 82 -6.58 5.61 -8.81
N ALA A 83 -5.96 6.67 -9.30
CA ALA A 83 -6.33 7.31 -10.56
C ALA A 83 -6.05 6.46 -11.80
N TYR A 84 -5.36 5.35 -11.67
CA TYR A 84 -5.11 4.43 -12.79
C TYR A 84 -6.22 3.38 -12.99
N THR A 85 -7.25 3.40 -12.17
CA THR A 85 -8.37 2.45 -12.30
C THR A 85 -9.31 2.79 -13.47
#